data_85541391d15da74500e0b1ef6b8472d9
#
_entry.id   85541391d15da74500e0b1ef6b8472d9
#
_cell.length_a   1.000
_cell.length_b   1.000
_cell.length_c   1.000
_cell.angle_alpha   90.00
_cell.angle_beta   90.00
_cell.angle_gamma   90.00
#
_symmetry.space_group_name_H-M   'P 1'
#
loop_
_entity.id
_entity.type
_entity.pdbx_description
1 polymer ?
#
loop_
_entity_poly.entity_id
_entity_poly.type
_entity_poly.pdbx_seq_one_letter_code
_entity_poly.pdbx_strand_id
1 'polypeptide(L)'
;FMEGIRRDDEQIEKTINNPDKPTFDNTIINVDEDKDGYYDLLSRVSTVFFNLLSAETNDEMDALAQKLQPILTKHANDVRLNKRLFERIKAVHMHHRKLTPEEKRLLDNCYDGFVRSGALLDDEGKEKLRKLTEEASMLSLQFSQNLLKENKAYTLHITDEQQLDGLPDTAREAAAVAAKERNLEGWVFTLDFPSYSPFMTYSTCRELRKQMYMARNTVCTHENTENNLEICKRLVNLRREIAQLLGFKTYA
;
A
#
# COMPACT_ATOMS: atom_id res chain seq x y z
N PHE A 1 -10.55 12.80 4.06
CA PHE A 1 -10.90 11.65 3.23
C PHE A 1 -12.30 11.76 2.65
N MET A 2 -13.35 11.83 3.47
CA MET A 2 -14.75 11.86 2.97
C MET A 2 -15.04 13.02 2.01
N GLU A 3 -14.48 14.20 2.27
CA GLU A 3 -14.59 15.34 1.34
C GLU A 3 -13.84 15.10 0.02
N GLY A 4 -12.68 14.45 0.07
CA GLY A 4 -11.95 14.06 -1.14
C GLY A 4 -12.75 13.08 -2.00
N ILE A 5 -13.31 12.02 -1.39
CA ILE A 5 -14.20 11.06 -2.07
C ILE A 5 -15.39 11.77 -2.70
N ARG A 6 -16.06 12.67 -1.96
CA ARG A 6 -17.21 13.43 -2.48
C ARG A 6 -16.86 14.26 -3.71
N ARG A 7 -15.70 14.93 -3.72
CA ARG A 7 -15.24 15.75 -4.86
C ARG A 7 -14.92 14.87 -6.08
N ASP A 8 -14.27 13.74 -5.85
CA ASP A 8 -13.96 12.79 -6.91
C ASP A 8 -15.24 12.21 -7.51
N ASP A 9 -16.19 11.77 -6.69
CA ASP A 9 -17.52 11.33 -7.14
C ASP A 9 -18.24 12.40 -7.97
N GLU A 10 -18.21 13.66 -7.54
CA GLU A 10 -18.82 14.78 -8.28
C GLU A 10 -18.16 15.00 -9.64
N GLN A 11 -16.84 14.89 -9.72
CA GLN A 11 -16.11 15.02 -10.97
C GLN A 11 -16.41 13.88 -11.95
N ILE A 12 -16.49 12.66 -11.43
CA ILE A 12 -16.88 11.48 -12.20
C ILE A 12 -18.29 11.60 -12.72
N GLU A 13 -19.25 12.02 -11.87
CA GLU A 13 -20.63 12.23 -12.28
C GLU A 13 -20.77 13.34 -13.33
N LYS A 14 -20.02 14.44 -13.23
CA LYS A 14 -19.96 15.48 -14.28
C LYS A 14 -19.45 14.90 -15.61
N THR A 15 -18.41 14.05 -15.54
CA THR A 15 -17.88 13.41 -16.73
C THR A 15 -18.87 12.45 -17.37
N ILE A 16 -19.52 11.60 -16.57
CA ILE A 16 -20.52 10.62 -17.04
C ILE A 16 -21.75 11.31 -17.66
N ASN A 17 -22.21 12.40 -17.06
CA ASN A 17 -23.41 13.13 -17.47
C ASN A 17 -23.15 14.22 -18.51
N ASN A 18 -21.92 14.38 -19.00
CA ASN A 18 -21.59 15.32 -20.06
C ASN A 18 -22.36 14.95 -21.34
N PRO A 19 -23.22 15.85 -21.88
CA PRO A 19 -24.05 15.58 -23.05
C PRO A 19 -23.25 15.50 -24.36
N ASP A 20 -22.02 16.04 -24.36
CA ASP A 20 -21.18 16.03 -25.55
C ASP A 20 -20.60 14.66 -25.82
N LYS A 21 -20.26 14.43 -27.11
CA LYS A 21 -19.56 13.20 -27.50
C LYS A 21 -18.25 13.07 -26.69
N PRO A 22 -17.90 11.84 -26.25
CA PRO A 22 -16.65 11.62 -25.54
C PRO A 22 -15.44 12.05 -26.38
N THR A 23 -14.58 12.86 -25.78
CA THR A 23 -13.30 13.28 -26.34
C THR A 23 -12.18 13.05 -25.32
N PHE A 24 -10.94 13.16 -25.75
CA PHE A 24 -9.79 13.08 -24.86
C PHE A 24 -9.92 14.10 -23.72
N ASP A 25 -10.21 15.38 -24.04
CA ASP A 25 -10.31 16.46 -23.05
C ASP A 25 -11.49 16.29 -22.08
N ASN A 26 -12.69 15.98 -22.58
CA ASN A 26 -13.89 15.92 -21.72
C ASN A 26 -14.09 14.57 -21.02
N THR A 27 -13.20 13.60 -21.24
CA THR A 27 -13.29 12.28 -20.66
C THR A 27 -11.98 11.86 -20.01
N ILE A 28 -10.87 11.77 -20.77
CA ILE A 28 -9.61 11.24 -20.24
C ILE A 28 -8.96 12.21 -19.26
N ILE A 29 -8.81 13.47 -19.66
CA ILE A 29 -8.25 14.51 -18.79
C ILE A 29 -9.10 14.73 -17.54
N ASN A 30 -10.43 14.64 -17.66
CA ASN A 30 -11.32 14.81 -16.51
C ASN A 30 -11.25 13.66 -15.48
N VAL A 31 -10.77 12.49 -15.88
CA VAL A 31 -10.62 11.32 -14.99
C VAL A 31 -9.22 11.24 -14.39
N ASP A 32 -8.21 11.75 -15.11
CA ASP A 32 -6.79 11.62 -14.74
C ASP A 32 -6.20 12.89 -14.13
N GLU A 33 -6.69 14.07 -14.53
CA GLU A 33 -6.21 15.36 -14.05
C GLU A 33 -7.37 16.21 -13.50
N ASP A 34 -7.16 16.79 -12.33
CA ASP A 34 -8.03 17.84 -11.81
C ASP A 34 -7.76 19.15 -12.57
N LYS A 35 -8.69 19.53 -13.44
CA LYS A 35 -8.58 20.74 -14.28
C LYS A 35 -8.42 22.05 -13.49
N ASP A 36 -8.81 22.08 -12.24
CA ASP A 36 -8.77 23.27 -11.39
C ASP A 36 -7.45 23.42 -10.62
N GLY A 37 -6.45 22.56 -10.90
CA GLY A 37 -5.14 22.56 -10.23
C GLY A 37 -5.20 22.13 -8.77
N TYR A 38 -6.33 21.64 -8.33
CA TYR A 38 -6.48 20.92 -7.08
C TYR A 38 -6.10 19.48 -7.34
N TYR A 39 -4.84 19.17 -7.17
CA TYR A 39 -4.47 17.76 -6.98
C TYR A 39 -5.50 17.13 -6.09
N ASP A 40 -6.09 16.06 -6.56
CA ASP A 40 -7.12 15.30 -5.90
C ASP A 40 -6.88 15.30 -4.39
N LEU A 41 -7.79 15.95 -3.67
CA LEU A 41 -7.73 16.05 -2.22
C LEU A 41 -7.59 14.66 -1.58
N LEU A 42 -8.24 13.66 -2.17
CA LEU A 42 -8.16 12.27 -1.72
C LEU A 42 -6.75 11.72 -1.86
N SER A 43 -6.08 11.92 -2.99
CA SER A 43 -4.71 11.48 -3.24
C SER A 43 -3.73 12.14 -2.28
N ARG A 44 -3.83 13.46 -2.06
CA ARG A 44 -2.96 14.21 -1.14
C ARG A 44 -3.09 13.72 0.30
N VAL A 45 -4.32 13.60 0.80
CA VAL A 45 -4.57 13.14 2.17
C VAL A 45 -4.16 11.69 2.33
N SER A 46 -4.45 10.83 1.35
CA SER A 46 -4.07 9.41 1.37
C SER A 46 -2.56 9.24 1.37
N THR A 47 -1.84 9.97 0.50
CA THR A 47 -0.38 9.90 0.43
C THR A 47 0.26 10.27 1.77
N VAL A 48 -0.13 11.37 2.39
CA VAL A 48 0.43 11.79 3.68
C VAL A 48 0.09 10.78 4.78
N PHE A 49 -1.20 10.41 4.88
CA PHE A 49 -1.66 9.50 5.93
C PHE A 49 -1.00 8.12 5.87
N PHE A 50 -1.02 7.47 4.70
CA PHE A 50 -0.46 6.13 4.56
C PHE A 50 1.07 6.09 4.60
N ASN A 51 1.77 7.18 4.21
CA ASN A 51 3.21 7.27 4.45
C ASN A 51 3.53 7.35 5.94
N LEU A 52 2.83 8.19 6.69
CA LEU A 52 2.99 8.27 8.15
C LEU A 52 2.63 6.93 8.81
N LEU A 53 1.52 6.31 8.40
CA LEU A 53 1.09 5.00 8.91
C LEU A 53 2.17 3.92 8.73
N SER A 54 2.91 3.94 7.61
CA SER A 54 3.93 2.95 7.31
C SER A 54 5.27 3.17 8.04
N ALA A 55 5.52 4.41 8.50
CA ALA A 55 6.80 4.80 9.10
C ALA A 55 6.69 5.04 10.61
N GLU A 56 5.64 5.75 11.05
CA GLU A 56 5.48 6.24 12.42
C GLU A 56 4.00 6.19 12.82
N THR A 57 3.46 4.99 13.02
CA THR A 57 2.05 4.80 13.40
C THR A 57 1.84 4.82 14.92
N ASN A 58 0.58 5.01 15.29
CA ASN A 58 0.06 4.80 16.65
C ASN A 58 -1.30 4.10 16.58
N ASP A 59 -1.84 3.70 17.73
CA ASP A 59 -3.10 2.95 17.83
C ASP A 59 -4.30 3.70 17.20
N GLU A 60 -4.33 5.03 17.29
CA GLU A 60 -5.39 5.85 16.69
C GLU A 60 -5.30 5.84 15.15
N MET A 61 -4.10 5.96 14.61
CA MET A 61 -3.87 5.88 13.17
C MET A 61 -4.18 4.49 12.63
N ASP A 62 -3.78 3.44 13.33
CA ASP A 62 -4.08 2.05 12.97
C ASP A 62 -5.60 1.78 12.95
N ALA A 63 -6.31 2.22 13.98
CA ALA A 63 -7.77 2.11 14.05
C ALA A 63 -8.47 2.93 12.94
N LEU A 64 -7.96 4.11 12.63
CA LEU A 64 -8.48 4.94 11.53
C LEU A 64 -8.23 4.28 10.18
N ALA A 65 -7.04 3.72 9.95
CA ALA A 65 -6.73 3.00 8.72
C ALA A 65 -7.67 1.82 8.47
N GLN A 66 -7.98 1.03 9.50
CA GLN A 66 -8.93 -0.08 9.41
C GLN A 66 -10.35 0.40 9.03
N LYS A 67 -10.77 1.57 9.47
CA LYS A 67 -12.07 2.16 9.10
C LYS A 67 -12.06 2.73 7.68
N LEU A 68 -10.95 3.34 7.26
CA LEU A 68 -10.83 3.98 5.96
C LEU A 68 -10.63 2.98 4.82
N GLN A 69 -9.89 1.89 5.05
CA GLN A 69 -9.54 0.93 4.00
C GLN A 69 -10.73 0.38 3.22
N PRO A 70 -11.81 -0.11 3.85
CA PRO A 70 -12.99 -0.59 3.10
C PRO A 70 -13.70 0.55 2.34
N ILE A 71 -13.73 1.77 2.89
CA ILE A 71 -14.34 2.94 2.23
C ILE A 71 -13.56 3.29 0.96
N LEU A 72 -12.23 3.37 1.06
CA LEU A 72 -11.35 3.69 -0.08
C LEU A 72 -11.38 2.58 -1.13
N THR A 73 -11.39 1.32 -0.71
CA THR A 73 -11.49 0.18 -1.64
C THR A 73 -12.84 0.18 -2.37
N LYS A 74 -13.92 0.45 -1.64
CA LYS A 74 -15.26 0.57 -2.24
C LYS A 74 -15.28 1.69 -3.27
N HIS A 75 -14.81 2.89 -2.92
CA HIS A 75 -14.74 4.03 -3.83
C HIS A 75 -13.93 3.70 -5.09
N ALA A 76 -12.72 3.15 -4.94
CA ALA A 76 -11.89 2.73 -6.07
C ALA A 76 -12.61 1.73 -6.99
N ASN A 77 -13.32 0.75 -6.41
CA ASN A 77 -14.13 -0.20 -7.16
C ASN A 77 -15.32 0.48 -7.86
N ASP A 78 -16.01 1.42 -7.19
CA ASP A 78 -17.14 2.14 -7.77
C ASP A 78 -16.72 2.94 -9.00
N VAL A 79 -15.55 3.56 -8.98
CA VAL A 79 -14.96 4.26 -10.14
C VAL A 79 -14.55 3.28 -11.24
N ARG A 80 -13.69 2.30 -10.91
CA ARG A 80 -13.07 1.41 -11.90
C ARG A 80 -14.06 0.44 -12.56
N LEU A 81 -15.13 0.08 -11.88
CA LEU A 81 -16.19 -0.81 -12.38
C LEU A 81 -17.40 -0.06 -12.93
N ASN A 82 -17.37 1.28 -12.98
CA ASN A 82 -18.45 2.09 -13.50
C ASN A 82 -18.60 1.88 -15.00
N LYS A 83 -19.72 1.28 -15.39
CA LYS A 83 -20.00 0.94 -16.79
C LYS A 83 -20.13 2.18 -17.67
N ARG A 84 -20.82 3.23 -17.20
CA ARG A 84 -21.05 4.46 -17.96
C ARG A 84 -19.75 5.23 -18.20
N LEU A 85 -18.89 5.30 -17.19
CA LEU A 85 -17.58 5.90 -17.31
C LEU A 85 -16.72 5.12 -18.30
N PHE A 86 -16.66 3.81 -18.16
CA PHE A 86 -15.89 2.95 -19.05
C PHE A 86 -16.35 3.04 -20.52
N GLU A 87 -17.67 3.12 -20.79
CA GLU A 87 -18.16 3.29 -22.15
C GLU A 87 -17.71 4.62 -22.78
N ARG A 88 -17.59 5.70 -22.00
CA ARG A 88 -17.02 6.97 -22.50
C ARG A 88 -15.54 6.83 -22.79
N ILE A 89 -14.73 6.22 -21.92
CA ILE A 89 -13.30 5.96 -22.12
C ILE A 89 -13.09 5.09 -23.37
N LYS A 90 -13.86 4.03 -23.49
CA LYS A 90 -13.83 3.13 -24.64
C LYS A 90 -14.16 3.84 -25.94
N ALA A 91 -15.15 4.72 -25.94
CA ALA A 91 -15.52 5.51 -27.12
C ALA A 91 -14.38 6.43 -27.56
N VAL A 92 -13.68 7.07 -26.62
CA VAL A 92 -12.47 7.86 -26.95
C VAL A 92 -11.37 6.97 -27.50
N HIS A 93 -11.09 5.84 -26.85
CA HIS A 93 -10.05 4.91 -27.26
C HIS A 93 -10.27 4.37 -28.69
N MET A 94 -11.51 4.09 -29.08
CA MET A 94 -11.85 3.58 -30.41
C MET A 94 -11.90 4.66 -31.50
N HIS A 95 -12.18 5.92 -31.14
CA HIS A 95 -12.50 6.98 -32.10
C HIS A 95 -11.66 8.25 -31.98
N HIS A 96 -10.53 8.20 -31.26
CA HIS A 96 -9.62 9.33 -31.10
C HIS A 96 -9.03 9.80 -32.43
N ARG A 97 -8.82 11.11 -32.59
CA ARG A 97 -8.20 11.72 -33.76
C ARG A 97 -7.09 12.68 -33.33
N LYS A 98 -5.95 12.62 -34.00
CA LYS A 98 -4.84 13.58 -33.87
C LYS A 98 -4.37 13.82 -32.42
N LEU A 99 -4.17 12.75 -31.67
CA LEU A 99 -3.50 12.82 -30.37
C LEU A 99 -1.97 12.87 -30.57
N THR A 100 -1.29 13.59 -29.67
CA THR A 100 0.16 13.47 -29.53
C THR A 100 0.56 12.08 -29.04
N PRO A 101 1.83 11.67 -29.15
CA PRO A 101 2.29 10.38 -28.61
C PRO A 101 2.01 10.25 -27.10
N GLU A 102 2.15 11.35 -26.33
CA GLU A 102 1.91 11.40 -24.89
C GLU A 102 0.42 11.22 -24.57
N GLU A 103 -0.45 11.98 -25.24
CA GLU A 103 -1.91 11.86 -25.08
C GLU A 103 -2.39 10.45 -25.43
N LYS A 104 -1.86 9.90 -26.53
CA LYS A 104 -2.18 8.53 -26.89
C LYS A 104 -1.74 7.54 -25.82
N ARG A 105 -0.54 7.70 -25.27
CA ARG A 105 -0.04 6.84 -24.19
C ARG A 105 -0.90 6.95 -22.95
N LEU A 106 -1.33 8.16 -22.57
CA LEU A 106 -2.24 8.37 -21.46
C LEU A 106 -3.58 7.67 -21.69
N LEU A 107 -4.16 7.84 -22.88
CA LEU A 107 -5.40 7.17 -23.27
C LEU A 107 -5.29 5.64 -23.19
N ASP A 108 -4.22 5.06 -23.75
CA ASP A 108 -3.98 3.62 -23.74
C ASP A 108 -3.81 3.12 -22.29
N ASN A 109 -3.03 3.81 -21.47
CA ASN A 109 -2.85 3.48 -20.06
C ASN A 109 -4.17 3.57 -19.26
N CYS A 110 -4.97 4.60 -19.50
CA CYS A 110 -6.28 4.76 -18.86
C CYS A 110 -7.22 3.60 -19.24
N TYR A 111 -7.36 3.31 -20.54
CA TYR A 111 -8.19 2.21 -21.01
C TYR A 111 -7.75 0.86 -20.45
N ASP A 112 -6.46 0.54 -20.57
CA ASP A 112 -5.88 -0.70 -20.05
C ASP A 112 -6.04 -0.82 -18.53
N GLY A 113 -5.91 0.30 -17.81
CA GLY A 113 -6.13 0.35 -16.37
C GLY A 113 -7.55 -0.06 -15.98
N PHE A 114 -8.57 0.43 -16.69
CA PHE A 114 -9.96 0.03 -16.48
C PHE A 114 -10.20 -1.44 -16.85
N VAL A 115 -9.67 -1.90 -17.98
CA VAL A 115 -9.79 -3.31 -18.42
C VAL A 115 -9.16 -4.26 -17.39
N ARG A 116 -7.95 -3.96 -16.92
CA ARG A 116 -7.25 -4.75 -15.89
C ARG A 116 -7.93 -4.69 -14.53
N SER A 117 -8.70 -3.64 -14.27
CA SER A 117 -9.52 -3.51 -13.06
C SER A 117 -10.91 -4.16 -13.18
N GLY A 118 -11.20 -4.86 -14.29
CA GLY A 118 -12.43 -5.64 -14.44
C GLY A 118 -13.59 -4.92 -15.11
N ALA A 119 -13.36 -3.79 -15.79
CA ALA A 119 -14.42 -3.04 -16.46
C ALA A 119 -15.21 -3.85 -17.53
N LEU A 120 -14.57 -4.86 -18.11
CA LEU A 120 -15.18 -5.76 -19.10
C LEU A 120 -15.97 -6.92 -18.49
N LEU A 121 -15.90 -7.14 -17.19
CA LEU A 121 -16.69 -8.19 -16.53
C LEU A 121 -18.18 -7.87 -16.59
N ASP A 122 -18.99 -8.92 -16.56
CA ASP A 122 -20.43 -8.81 -16.32
C ASP A 122 -20.72 -8.41 -14.85
N ASP A 123 -21.97 -8.18 -14.51
CA ASP A 123 -22.35 -7.69 -13.19
C ASP A 123 -22.03 -8.70 -12.07
N GLU A 124 -22.14 -10.01 -12.34
CA GLU A 124 -21.77 -11.06 -11.38
C GLU A 124 -20.24 -11.09 -11.16
N GLY A 125 -19.47 -11.01 -12.23
CA GLY A 125 -18.01 -10.94 -12.18
C GLY A 125 -17.52 -9.69 -11.43
N LYS A 126 -18.15 -8.54 -11.66
CA LYS A 126 -17.85 -7.29 -10.94
C LYS A 126 -18.12 -7.41 -9.45
N GLU A 127 -19.25 -7.99 -9.07
CA GLU A 127 -19.60 -8.19 -7.67
C GLU A 127 -18.64 -9.17 -6.96
N LYS A 128 -18.24 -10.23 -7.66
CA LYS A 128 -17.21 -11.15 -7.17
C LYS A 128 -15.85 -10.45 -7.00
N LEU A 129 -15.46 -9.62 -7.98
CA LEU A 129 -14.21 -8.86 -7.92
C LEU A 129 -14.20 -7.88 -6.74
N ARG A 130 -15.31 -7.18 -6.47
CA ARG A 130 -15.45 -6.29 -5.30
C ARG A 130 -15.13 -7.01 -3.99
N LYS A 131 -15.73 -8.18 -3.76
CA LYS A 131 -15.50 -8.98 -2.55
C LYS A 131 -14.04 -9.42 -2.41
N LEU A 132 -13.45 -9.88 -3.52
CA LEU A 132 -12.04 -10.32 -3.52
C LEU A 132 -11.07 -9.17 -3.25
N THR A 133 -11.30 -8.00 -3.84
CA THR A 133 -10.44 -6.82 -3.65
C THR A 133 -10.61 -6.22 -2.25
N GLU A 134 -11.81 -6.20 -1.70
CA GLU A 134 -12.08 -5.75 -0.33
C GLU A 134 -11.35 -6.65 0.68
N GLU A 135 -11.49 -7.96 0.58
CA GLU A 135 -10.78 -8.90 1.44
C GLU A 135 -9.26 -8.76 1.30
N ALA A 136 -8.75 -8.68 0.07
CA ALA A 136 -7.32 -8.52 -0.19
C ALA A 136 -6.75 -7.22 0.39
N SER A 137 -7.50 -6.11 0.32
CA SER A 137 -7.06 -4.82 0.85
C SER A 137 -6.98 -4.83 2.38
N MET A 138 -7.96 -5.42 3.05
CA MET A 138 -7.97 -5.56 4.52
C MET A 138 -6.84 -6.45 5.01
N LEU A 139 -6.62 -7.59 4.37
CA LEU A 139 -5.52 -8.50 4.72
C LEU A 139 -4.14 -7.86 4.46
N SER A 140 -4.00 -7.06 3.41
CA SER A 140 -2.75 -6.34 3.12
C SER A 140 -2.48 -5.26 4.18
N LEU A 141 -3.49 -4.56 4.65
CA LEU A 141 -3.37 -3.60 5.75
C LEU A 141 -2.94 -4.32 7.04
N GLN A 142 -3.64 -5.40 7.40
CA GLN A 142 -3.32 -6.18 8.59
C GLN A 142 -1.90 -6.75 8.53
N PHE A 143 -1.49 -7.27 7.38
CA PHE A 143 -0.11 -7.74 7.17
C PHE A 143 0.92 -6.67 7.51
N SER A 144 0.71 -5.45 7.01
CA SER A 144 1.63 -4.33 7.22
C SER A 144 1.64 -3.86 8.68
N GLN A 145 0.48 -3.78 9.34
CA GLN A 145 0.36 -3.42 10.75
C GLN A 145 1.05 -4.45 11.65
N ASN A 146 0.83 -5.75 11.40
CA ASN A 146 1.50 -6.82 12.14
C ASN A 146 3.02 -6.73 12.02
N LEU A 147 3.51 -6.54 10.77
CA LEU A 147 4.95 -6.43 10.50
C LEU A 147 5.58 -5.26 11.25
N LEU A 148 4.95 -4.09 11.20
CA LEU A 148 5.46 -2.90 11.88
C LEU A 148 5.45 -3.08 13.40
N LYS A 149 4.37 -3.63 13.94
CA LYS A 149 4.21 -3.88 15.38
C LYS A 149 5.26 -4.84 15.92
N GLU A 150 5.46 -5.99 15.26
CA GLU A 150 6.45 -6.97 15.71
C GLU A 150 7.89 -6.48 15.54
N ASN A 151 8.19 -5.74 14.46
CA ASN A 151 9.50 -5.10 14.30
C ASN A 151 9.79 -4.10 15.43
N LYS A 152 8.82 -3.27 15.82
CA LYS A 152 8.96 -2.29 16.91
C LYS A 152 9.08 -2.96 18.28
N ALA A 153 8.46 -4.11 18.47
CA ALA A 153 8.48 -4.83 19.75
C ALA A 153 9.83 -5.50 20.05
N TYR A 154 10.62 -5.81 19.01
CA TYR A 154 11.89 -6.49 19.21
C TYR A 154 12.98 -5.53 19.70
N THR A 155 13.69 -5.95 20.74
CA THR A 155 14.90 -5.27 21.23
C THR A 155 15.96 -6.28 21.63
N LEU A 156 17.21 -6.07 21.22
CA LEU A 156 18.38 -6.74 21.76
C LEU A 156 19.05 -5.78 22.76
N HIS A 157 18.87 -6.05 24.04
CA HIS A 157 19.46 -5.26 25.13
C HIS A 157 20.79 -5.85 25.55
N ILE A 158 21.86 -5.04 25.53
CA ILE A 158 23.24 -5.41 25.89
C ILE A 158 23.71 -4.51 27.04
N THR A 159 24.24 -5.11 28.09
CA THR A 159 24.81 -4.40 29.25
C THR A 159 26.31 -4.63 29.40
N ASP A 160 26.88 -5.64 28.72
CA ASP A 160 28.29 -5.96 28.72
C ASP A 160 28.99 -5.33 27.52
N GLU A 161 29.86 -4.35 27.78
CA GLU A 161 30.60 -3.63 26.75
C GLU A 161 31.47 -4.55 25.86
N GLN A 162 31.91 -5.68 26.38
CA GLN A 162 32.73 -6.64 25.58
C GLN A 162 31.92 -7.25 24.42
N GLN A 163 30.61 -7.30 24.53
CA GLN A 163 29.70 -7.78 23.49
C GLN A 163 29.52 -6.79 22.33
N LEU A 164 30.01 -5.55 22.48
CA LEU A 164 29.99 -4.52 21.42
C LEU A 164 31.23 -4.54 20.53
N ASP A 165 32.14 -5.50 20.75
CA ASP A 165 33.37 -5.56 20.00
C ASP A 165 33.09 -5.61 18.47
N GLY A 166 33.94 -4.86 17.71
CA GLY A 166 33.80 -4.68 16.27
C GLY A 166 32.80 -3.61 15.83
N LEU A 167 31.85 -3.17 16.69
CA LEU A 167 30.86 -2.17 16.30
C LEU A 167 31.49 -0.77 16.20
N PRO A 168 31.15 0.01 15.15
CA PRO A 168 31.55 1.41 15.02
C PRO A 168 30.99 2.27 16.18
N ASP A 169 31.72 3.32 16.55
CA ASP A 169 31.30 4.24 17.63
C ASP A 169 29.92 4.84 17.36
N THR A 170 29.63 5.23 16.13
CA THR A 170 28.31 5.76 15.74
C THR A 170 27.17 4.78 16.02
N ALA A 171 27.39 3.49 15.81
CA ALA A 171 26.38 2.45 16.09
C ALA A 171 26.23 2.23 17.60
N ARG A 172 27.31 2.29 18.38
CA ARG A 172 27.31 2.20 19.86
C ARG A 172 26.58 3.40 20.46
N GLU A 173 26.88 4.62 19.98
CA GLU A 173 26.23 5.86 20.44
C GLU A 173 24.72 5.84 20.17
N ALA A 174 24.31 5.45 18.95
CA ALA A 174 22.90 5.32 18.60
C ALA A 174 22.18 4.27 19.47
N ALA A 175 22.81 3.15 19.76
CA ALA A 175 22.27 2.10 20.62
C ALA A 175 22.18 2.54 22.09
N ALA A 176 23.11 3.36 22.59
CA ALA A 176 23.04 3.95 23.92
C ALA A 176 21.89 4.96 24.04
N VAL A 177 21.68 5.79 23.01
CA VAL A 177 20.51 6.69 22.95
C VAL A 177 19.21 5.88 22.97
N ALA A 178 19.12 4.85 22.16
CA ALA A 178 17.95 3.97 22.10
C ALA A 178 17.65 3.25 23.45
N ALA A 179 18.69 2.90 24.22
CA ALA A 179 18.55 2.36 25.58
C ALA A 179 18.00 3.43 26.53
N LYS A 180 18.58 4.64 26.49
CA LYS A 180 18.17 5.76 27.36
C LYS A 180 16.70 6.16 27.13
N GLU A 181 16.24 6.19 25.88
CA GLU A 181 14.84 6.46 25.52
C GLU A 181 13.88 5.44 26.13
N ARG A 182 14.37 4.22 26.39
CA ARG A 182 13.62 3.12 27.01
C ARG A 182 13.84 3.02 28.53
N ASN A 183 14.54 3.99 29.12
CA ASN A 183 14.95 3.98 30.53
C ASN A 183 15.77 2.73 30.90
N LEU A 184 16.64 2.26 30.00
CA LEU A 184 17.55 1.14 30.22
C LEU A 184 18.99 1.65 30.28
N GLU A 185 19.83 0.95 31.05
CA GLU A 185 21.30 1.10 31.02
C GLU A 185 21.89 0.24 29.90
N GLY A 186 23.04 0.67 29.35
CA GLY A 186 23.74 -0.07 28.30
C GLY A 186 23.26 0.32 26.90
N TRP A 187 23.01 -0.65 26.05
CA TRP A 187 22.76 -0.47 24.63
C TRP A 187 21.57 -1.30 24.14
N VAL A 188 20.75 -0.70 23.28
CA VAL A 188 19.60 -1.39 22.65
C VAL A 188 19.75 -1.34 21.15
N PHE A 189 19.71 -2.52 20.52
CA PHE A 189 19.65 -2.69 19.07
C PHE A 189 18.26 -3.18 18.67
N THR A 190 17.77 -2.68 17.52
CA THR A 190 16.43 -3.00 16.96
C THR A 190 16.55 -3.67 15.60
N LEU A 191 15.45 -4.11 15.02
CA LEU A 191 15.40 -4.66 13.67
C LEU A 191 15.35 -3.59 12.57
N ASP A 192 15.31 -2.30 12.93
CA ASP A 192 15.36 -1.20 11.98
C ASP A 192 16.70 -1.18 11.26
N PHE A 193 16.67 -0.87 9.96
CA PHE A 193 17.84 -0.97 9.12
C PHE A 193 19.09 -0.24 9.65
N PRO A 194 18.99 1.00 10.18
CA PRO A 194 20.14 1.72 10.74
C PRO A 194 20.77 1.05 11.96
N SER A 195 20.03 0.28 12.73
CA SER A 195 20.49 -0.50 13.89
C SER A 195 20.97 -1.89 13.48
N TYR A 196 20.14 -2.60 12.70
CA TYR A 196 20.39 -3.98 12.28
C TYR A 196 21.61 -4.12 11.36
N SER A 197 21.73 -3.27 10.34
CA SER A 197 22.75 -3.41 9.31
C SER A 197 24.19 -3.25 9.85
N PRO A 198 24.52 -2.20 10.63
CA PRO A 198 25.84 -2.09 11.25
C PRO A 198 26.13 -3.23 12.22
N PHE A 199 25.13 -3.67 13.01
CA PHE A 199 25.30 -4.78 13.93
C PHE A 199 25.69 -6.07 13.21
N MET A 200 24.96 -6.42 12.16
CA MET A 200 25.25 -7.62 11.36
C MET A 200 26.57 -7.55 10.60
N THR A 201 26.99 -6.35 10.21
CA THR A 201 28.22 -6.16 9.42
C THR A 201 29.47 -6.19 10.28
N TYR A 202 29.44 -5.57 11.46
CA TYR A 202 30.66 -5.27 12.21
C TYR A 202 30.78 -6.00 13.53
N SER A 203 29.68 -6.38 14.22
CA SER A 203 29.80 -7.09 15.50
C SER A 203 30.61 -8.36 15.37
N THR A 204 31.59 -8.59 16.25
CA THR A 204 32.37 -9.84 16.30
C THR A 204 31.60 -10.94 17.05
N CYS A 205 30.61 -10.61 17.89
CA CYS A 205 29.85 -11.56 18.66
C CYS A 205 28.89 -12.38 17.78
N ARG A 206 29.30 -13.59 17.39
CA ARG A 206 28.53 -14.46 16.48
C ARG A 206 27.16 -14.84 17.04
N GLU A 207 27.05 -15.09 18.34
CA GLU A 207 25.77 -15.50 18.94
C GLU A 207 24.73 -14.38 18.94
N LEU A 208 25.15 -13.14 19.19
CA LEU A 208 24.25 -11.99 19.11
C LEU A 208 23.85 -11.68 17.65
N ARG A 209 24.79 -11.83 16.68
CA ARG A 209 24.41 -11.74 15.25
C ARG A 209 23.39 -12.82 14.88
N LYS A 210 23.57 -14.07 15.36
CA LYS A 210 22.60 -15.15 15.13
C LYS A 210 21.23 -14.80 15.72
N GLN A 211 21.19 -14.25 16.92
CA GLN A 211 19.94 -13.83 17.58
C GLN A 211 19.24 -12.74 16.75
N MET A 212 19.95 -11.70 16.32
CA MET A 212 19.42 -10.64 15.45
C MET A 212 18.96 -11.19 14.10
N TYR A 213 19.75 -12.07 13.49
CA TYR A 213 19.41 -12.72 12.22
C TYR A 213 18.12 -13.52 12.34
N MET A 214 18.01 -14.37 13.37
CA MET A 214 16.79 -15.16 13.59
C MET A 214 15.59 -14.28 13.84
N ALA A 215 15.72 -13.27 14.70
CA ALA A 215 14.64 -12.32 14.98
C ALA A 215 14.15 -11.63 13.70
N ARG A 216 15.07 -11.15 12.85
CA ARG A 216 14.72 -10.48 11.58
C ARG A 216 14.04 -11.41 10.57
N ASN A 217 14.46 -12.66 10.49
CA ASN A 217 13.98 -13.60 9.47
C ASN A 217 12.76 -14.43 9.91
N THR A 218 12.33 -14.28 11.17
CA THR A 218 11.14 -14.95 11.69
C THR A 218 10.03 -13.97 12.13
N VAL A 219 10.16 -12.68 11.76
CA VAL A 219 9.13 -11.67 12.02
C VAL A 219 7.78 -12.14 11.47
N CYS A 220 6.74 -12.01 12.26
CA CYS A 220 5.36 -12.41 11.94
C CYS A 220 5.18 -13.90 11.58
N THR A 221 6.04 -14.79 12.13
CA THR A 221 5.90 -16.23 11.99
C THR A 221 5.69 -16.97 13.33
N HIS A 222 5.61 -16.22 14.42
CA HIS A 222 5.42 -16.76 15.77
C HIS A 222 3.95 -17.08 16.05
N GLU A 223 3.69 -17.92 17.06
CA GLU A 223 2.33 -18.23 17.51
C GLU A 223 1.77 -17.09 18.37
N ASN A 224 1.49 -15.96 17.73
CA ASN A 224 0.94 -14.75 18.35
C ASN A 224 -0.08 -14.09 17.43
N THR A 225 -0.63 -12.95 17.85
CA THR A 225 -1.65 -12.18 17.10
C THR A 225 -1.10 -11.51 15.84
N GLU A 226 0.22 -11.34 15.75
CA GLU A 226 0.93 -10.72 14.63
C GLU A 226 1.40 -11.73 13.56
N ASN A 227 0.98 -13.01 13.66
CA ASN A 227 1.36 -14.03 12.69
C ASN A 227 0.74 -13.78 11.31
N ASN A 228 1.60 -13.65 10.30
CA ASN A 228 1.19 -13.35 8.91
C ASN A 228 1.14 -14.57 7.98
N LEU A 229 1.45 -15.79 8.45
CA LEU A 229 1.54 -16.96 7.57
C LEU A 229 0.21 -17.29 6.87
N GLU A 230 -0.89 -17.29 7.61
CA GLU A 230 -2.22 -17.54 7.01
C GLU A 230 -2.68 -16.37 6.15
N ILE A 231 -2.35 -15.12 6.53
CA ILE A 231 -2.59 -13.93 5.72
C ILE A 231 -1.87 -14.05 4.37
N CYS A 232 -0.60 -14.44 4.36
CA CYS A 232 0.16 -14.70 3.13
C CYS A 232 -0.52 -15.73 2.23
N LYS A 233 -0.91 -16.87 2.78
CA LYS A 233 -1.59 -17.93 2.02
C LYS A 233 -2.90 -17.43 1.42
N ARG A 234 -3.70 -16.70 2.22
CA ARG A 234 -4.98 -16.18 1.74
C ARG A 234 -4.77 -15.12 0.66
N LEU A 235 -3.82 -14.18 0.82
CA LEU A 235 -3.49 -13.17 -0.19
C LEU A 235 -3.02 -13.79 -1.52
N VAL A 236 -2.20 -14.84 -1.49
CA VAL A 236 -1.77 -15.57 -2.70
C VAL A 236 -2.98 -16.17 -3.42
N ASN A 237 -3.90 -16.79 -2.68
CA ASN A 237 -5.11 -17.37 -3.25
C ASN A 237 -6.05 -16.30 -3.83
N LEU A 238 -6.28 -15.20 -3.11
CA LEU A 238 -7.09 -14.07 -3.59
C LEU A 238 -6.52 -13.48 -4.89
N ARG A 239 -5.22 -13.25 -4.95
CA ARG A 239 -4.55 -12.75 -6.15
C ARG A 239 -4.72 -13.72 -7.33
N ARG A 240 -4.60 -15.02 -7.08
CA ARG A 240 -4.87 -16.03 -8.12
C ARG A 240 -6.32 -16.00 -8.58
N GLU A 241 -7.28 -15.93 -7.66
CA GLU A 241 -8.71 -15.85 -7.98
C GLU A 241 -9.05 -14.59 -8.79
N ILE A 242 -8.49 -13.43 -8.41
CA ILE A 242 -8.62 -12.17 -9.15
C ILE A 242 -8.05 -12.31 -10.56
N ALA A 243 -6.83 -12.84 -10.71
CA ALA A 243 -6.22 -13.03 -12.02
C ALA A 243 -7.07 -13.93 -12.93
N GLN A 244 -7.55 -15.05 -12.41
CA GLN A 244 -8.40 -15.98 -13.15
C GLN A 244 -9.74 -15.34 -13.54
N LEU A 245 -10.36 -14.57 -12.65
CA LEU A 245 -11.60 -13.86 -12.92
C LEU A 245 -11.42 -12.83 -14.06
N LEU A 246 -10.27 -12.18 -14.12
CA LEU A 246 -9.90 -11.21 -15.14
C LEU A 246 -9.38 -11.86 -16.44
N GLY A 247 -9.28 -13.20 -16.51
CA GLY A 247 -8.81 -13.94 -17.69
C GLY A 247 -7.29 -14.05 -17.81
N PHE A 248 -6.52 -13.70 -16.75
CA PHE A 248 -5.07 -13.84 -16.72
C PHE A 248 -4.65 -15.19 -16.13
N LYS A 249 -3.51 -15.72 -16.60
CA LYS A 249 -2.93 -16.97 -16.07
C LYS A 249 -2.32 -16.77 -14.67
N THR A 250 -1.70 -15.64 -14.44
CA THR A 250 -1.02 -15.27 -13.20
C THR A 250 -1.41 -13.85 -12.81
N TYR A 251 -1.17 -13.50 -11.55
CA TYR A 251 -1.41 -12.15 -11.03
C TYR A 251 -0.28 -11.16 -11.42
N ALA A 252 0.90 -11.67 -11.72
CA ALA A 252 2.07 -10.89 -12.14
C ALA A 252 2.08 -10.66 -13.65
#